data_c9c12690817522527347f92ec90e0aee
#
_entry.id   c9c12690817522527347f92ec90e0aee
#
_cell.length_a   1.000
_cell.length_b   1.000
_cell.length_c   1.000
_cell.angle_alpha   90.00
_cell.angle_beta   90.00
_cell.angle_gamma   90.00
#
_symmetry.space_group_name_H-M   'P 1'
#
loop_
_entity.id
_entity.type
_entity.pdbx_description
1 polymer ?
#
loop_
_entity_poly.entity_id
_entity_poly.type
_entity_poly.pdbx_seq_one_letter_code
_entity_poly.pdbx_strand_id
1 'polypeptide(L)'
;MTKGLFIILLAGLVAACAPRGQIDHVPRAVAGAADLRRVFVATNRNLAPEGDLELVRQAFGAARSQELRYGWADISIPPTHEEGEIEWPGRASPDPARHFVTRDGAPYAGKRQFLDGLTSASQPGRKDVVLFVHGFNVRNAEAVYRVAQVAHDFDAKIPIVLYSWASAGRVRGYVYDRDSVMFSRDGLAQVLRDLASEGWRVTLVAHSMGAQLTMEALRQASIAGDEASLKALRGVALISPDIDEDVFVQQALKIKPFPEPFLVLVSKMDSALSVSAWLTGKPWRLGSIQDKTRLAGLPIRIVDLSDFRGGDRRKHITALTAPEAIKVLYRMERELARQR
;
A
#
# COMPACT_ATOMS: atom_id res chain seq x y z
N MET A 1 -38.91 -16.36 -15.34
CA MET A 1 -37.65 -15.58 -15.35
C MET A 1 -37.17 -15.08 -13.96
N THR A 2 -37.89 -15.36 -12.87
CA THR A 2 -37.60 -14.85 -11.52
C THR A 2 -36.69 -15.73 -10.64
N LYS A 3 -36.55 -17.03 -10.94
CA LYS A 3 -35.72 -17.95 -10.14
C LYS A 3 -34.20 -17.82 -10.41
N GLY A 4 -33.78 -17.42 -11.63
CA GLY A 4 -32.38 -17.24 -11.98
C GLY A 4 -31.74 -16.01 -11.34
N LEU A 5 -32.52 -14.94 -11.16
CA LEU A 5 -32.04 -13.69 -10.56
C LEU A 5 -31.75 -13.83 -9.05
N PHE A 6 -32.55 -14.69 -8.36
CA PHE A 6 -32.38 -14.94 -6.93
C PHE A 6 -31.11 -15.80 -6.64
N ILE A 7 -30.76 -16.72 -7.53
CA ILE A 7 -29.55 -17.55 -7.38
C ILE A 7 -28.29 -16.76 -7.62
N ILE A 8 -28.29 -15.79 -8.54
CA ILE A 8 -27.15 -14.90 -8.79
C ILE A 8 -26.94 -13.94 -7.61
N LEU A 9 -28.02 -13.47 -6.99
CA LEU A 9 -27.94 -12.62 -5.80
C LEU A 9 -27.42 -13.38 -4.57
N LEU A 10 -27.80 -14.66 -4.42
CA LEU A 10 -27.32 -15.53 -3.34
C LEU A 10 -25.86 -15.93 -3.51
N ALA A 11 -25.40 -16.19 -4.75
CA ALA A 11 -24.00 -16.47 -5.06
C ALA A 11 -23.08 -15.26 -4.82
N GLY A 12 -23.59 -14.04 -5.04
CA GLY A 12 -22.88 -12.80 -4.69
C GLY A 12 -22.71 -12.58 -3.19
N LEU A 13 -23.64 -13.06 -2.36
CA LEU A 13 -23.58 -12.97 -0.91
C LEU A 13 -22.57 -13.95 -0.28
N VAL A 14 -22.35 -15.11 -0.89
CA VAL A 14 -21.39 -16.11 -0.39
C VAL A 14 -19.93 -15.67 -0.65
N ALA A 15 -19.68 -14.89 -1.70
CA ALA A 15 -18.34 -14.32 -1.96
C ALA A 15 -17.96 -13.23 -0.93
N ALA A 16 -18.91 -12.69 -0.18
CA ALA A 16 -18.67 -11.70 0.88
C ALA A 16 -18.19 -12.33 2.22
N CYS A 17 -18.22 -13.65 2.33
CA CYS A 17 -17.86 -14.40 3.56
C CYS A 17 -16.47 -15.01 3.53
N ALA A 18 -15.58 -14.64 2.58
CA ALA A 18 -14.18 -15.05 2.67
C ALA A 18 -13.57 -14.50 3.96
N PRO A 19 -12.84 -15.32 4.74
CA PRO A 19 -12.14 -14.85 5.93
C PRO A 19 -11.26 -13.65 5.58
N ARG A 20 -11.40 -12.57 6.35
CA ARG A 20 -10.53 -11.40 6.20
C ARG A 20 -9.24 -11.64 6.94
N GLY A 21 -8.14 -11.12 6.39
CA GLY A 21 -6.82 -11.23 7.02
C GLY A 21 -6.79 -10.64 8.42
N GLN A 22 -6.11 -11.31 9.30
CA GLN A 22 -5.85 -10.89 10.69
C GLN A 22 -4.37 -11.08 11.01
N ILE A 23 -3.91 -10.47 12.08
CA ILE A 23 -2.56 -10.71 12.59
C ILE A 23 -2.57 -12.07 13.31
N ASP A 24 -1.88 -13.03 12.73
CA ASP A 24 -1.70 -14.37 13.32
C ASP A 24 -0.30 -14.46 13.91
N HIS A 25 -0.21 -14.38 15.23
CA HIS A 25 1.07 -14.44 15.94
C HIS A 25 1.50 -15.88 16.22
N VAL A 26 2.70 -16.24 15.77
CA VAL A 26 3.37 -17.49 16.10
C VAL A 26 4.78 -17.19 16.60
N PRO A 27 5.12 -17.51 17.87
CA PRO A 27 6.40 -17.18 18.46
C PRO A 27 7.60 -17.70 17.66
N ARG A 28 8.74 -16.99 17.73
CA ARG A 28 9.98 -17.36 17.01
C ARG A 28 10.49 -18.76 17.35
N ALA A 29 10.20 -19.25 18.56
CA ALA A 29 10.58 -20.61 19.01
C ALA A 29 9.93 -21.73 18.17
N VAL A 30 8.80 -21.46 17.49
CA VAL A 30 8.15 -22.45 16.61
C VAL A 30 8.91 -22.48 15.28
N ALA A 31 9.42 -23.65 14.89
CA ALA A 31 10.12 -23.85 13.61
C ALA A 31 9.19 -23.67 12.40
N GLY A 32 9.77 -23.54 11.19
CA GLY A 32 9.01 -23.56 9.94
C GLY A 32 9.14 -22.30 9.08
N ALA A 33 9.72 -21.21 9.57
CA ALA A 33 9.95 -20.00 8.77
C ALA A 33 11.09 -20.21 7.77
N ALA A 34 10.88 -19.79 6.52
CA ALA A 34 11.93 -19.77 5.49
C ALA A 34 12.60 -18.40 5.39
N ASP A 35 11.81 -17.35 5.35
CA ASP A 35 12.29 -15.96 5.26
C ASP A 35 11.55 -15.08 6.26
N LEU A 36 12.22 -14.01 6.68
CA LEU A 36 11.68 -13.05 7.64
C LEU A 36 11.79 -11.64 7.08
N ARG A 37 10.65 -10.97 6.92
CA ARG A 37 10.61 -9.61 6.40
C ARG A 37 10.10 -8.66 7.47
N ARG A 38 10.92 -7.66 7.81
CA ARG A 38 10.51 -6.57 8.70
C ARG A 38 9.74 -5.51 7.95
N VAL A 39 8.53 -5.24 8.43
CA VAL A 39 7.68 -4.13 7.97
C VAL A 39 7.68 -3.06 9.03
N PHE A 40 8.12 -1.86 8.68
CA PHE A 40 7.96 -0.68 9.51
C PHE A 40 6.58 -0.07 9.28
N VAL A 41 5.93 0.42 10.32
CA VAL A 41 4.57 0.95 10.23
C VAL A 41 4.53 2.36 10.79
N ALA A 42 3.97 3.29 10.01
CA ALA A 42 3.48 4.57 10.49
C ALA A 42 1.96 4.59 10.29
N THR A 43 1.19 5.04 11.27
CA THR A 43 -0.26 4.95 11.20
C THR A 43 -0.96 6.04 11.99
N ASN A 44 -2.08 6.52 11.43
CA ASN A 44 -3.06 7.36 12.11
C ASN A 44 -4.39 6.61 12.36
N ARG A 45 -4.35 5.30 12.48
CA ARG A 45 -5.46 4.48 12.98
C ARG A 45 -5.54 4.60 14.49
N ASN A 46 -6.76 4.49 15.03
CA ASN A 46 -6.93 4.33 16.48
C ASN A 46 -6.38 2.96 16.95
N LEU A 47 -6.06 2.87 18.23
CA LEU A 47 -5.92 1.58 18.88
C LEU A 47 -7.31 0.97 19.06
N ALA A 48 -7.49 -0.31 18.80
CA ALA A 48 -8.76 -0.97 19.06
C ALA A 48 -9.00 -1.06 20.58
N PRO A 49 -10.28 -0.93 21.02
CA PRO A 49 -10.59 -0.89 22.45
C PRO A 49 -10.27 -2.16 23.22
N GLU A 50 -10.20 -3.29 22.54
CA GLU A 50 -10.00 -4.61 23.14
C GLU A 50 -8.76 -5.23 22.53
N GLY A 51 -7.65 -5.02 23.09
CA GLY A 51 -6.45 -5.69 22.64
C GLY A 51 -5.36 -5.57 23.65
N ASP A 52 -4.82 -6.70 24.01
CA ASP A 52 -3.49 -6.75 24.58
C ASP A 52 -2.60 -5.81 23.79
N LEU A 53 -1.93 -4.91 24.49
CA LEU A 53 -1.04 -3.86 23.98
C LEU A 53 0.16 -4.37 23.18
N GLU A 54 0.19 -5.63 22.84
CA GLU A 54 1.17 -6.18 21.94
C GLU A 54 0.83 -5.81 20.51
N LEU A 55 1.55 -4.87 19.96
CA LEU A 55 1.39 -4.33 18.62
C LEU A 55 1.35 -5.39 17.53
N VAL A 56 1.88 -6.53 17.84
CA VAL A 56 1.88 -7.70 16.99
C VAL A 56 0.52 -8.37 16.89
N ARG A 57 -0.27 -8.30 17.97
CA ARG A 57 -1.62 -8.84 18.03
C ARG A 57 -2.70 -7.84 17.73
N GLN A 58 -2.26 -6.47 17.62
CA GLN A 58 -3.10 -5.55 17.58
C GLN A 58 -3.55 -4.90 16.74
N ALA A 59 -4.26 -4.67 16.83
CA ALA A 59 -5.25 -4.02 16.73
C ALA A 59 -5.20 -2.55 16.45
N PHE A 60 -4.65 -2.15 15.35
CA PHE A 60 -5.05 -0.89 14.79
C PHE A 60 -6.45 -1.04 14.19
N GLY A 61 -7.39 -0.32 14.76
CA GLY A 61 -8.78 -0.30 14.32
C GLY A 61 -8.99 0.38 12.97
N ALA A 62 -10.25 0.58 12.63
CA ALA A 62 -10.64 1.28 11.42
C ALA A 62 -10.88 2.78 11.66
N ALA A 63 -10.94 3.24 12.91
CA ALA A 63 -11.19 4.64 13.23
C ALA A 63 -9.93 5.50 13.09
N ARG A 64 -10.16 6.79 12.87
CA ARG A 64 -9.12 7.80 12.71
C ARG A 64 -8.56 8.23 14.06
N SER A 65 -7.26 8.48 14.12
CA SER A 65 -6.58 9.10 15.26
C SER A 65 -5.79 10.31 14.79
N GLN A 66 -5.81 11.38 15.58
CA GLN A 66 -4.95 12.55 15.31
C GLN A 66 -3.48 12.23 15.60
N GLU A 67 -3.22 11.25 16.45
CA GLU A 67 -1.87 10.83 16.77
C GLU A 67 -1.29 9.93 15.69
N LEU A 68 -0.11 10.29 15.23
CA LEU A 68 0.72 9.44 14.38
C LEU A 68 1.53 8.50 15.26
N ARG A 69 1.35 7.20 15.05
CA ARG A 69 2.02 6.14 15.79
C ARG A 69 2.96 5.37 14.88
N TYR A 70 3.98 4.81 15.49
CA TYR A 70 5.02 4.05 14.78
C TYR A 70 5.21 2.69 15.42
N GLY A 71 5.61 1.72 14.61
CA GLY A 71 5.92 0.37 15.06
C GLY A 71 6.61 -0.45 13.98
N TRP A 72 6.81 -1.72 14.27
CA TRP A 72 7.36 -2.69 13.32
C TRP A 72 6.76 -4.07 13.57
N ALA A 73 6.78 -4.89 12.55
CA ALA A 73 6.41 -6.30 12.64
C ALA A 73 7.35 -7.14 11.79
N ASP A 74 7.80 -8.28 12.31
CA ASP A 74 8.55 -9.30 11.59
C ASP A 74 7.58 -10.37 11.09
N ILE A 75 7.45 -10.47 9.78
CA ILE A 75 6.55 -11.39 9.11
C ILE A 75 7.35 -12.55 8.52
N SER A 76 6.94 -13.77 8.89
CA SER A 76 7.48 -15.00 8.32
C SER A 76 6.78 -15.32 7.02
N ILE A 77 7.58 -15.55 5.98
CA ILE A 77 7.13 -16.04 4.67
C ILE A 77 7.31 -17.56 4.67
N PRO A 78 6.27 -18.36 4.33
CA PRO A 78 6.40 -19.80 4.33
C PRO A 78 7.31 -20.30 3.19
N PRO A 79 7.99 -21.44 3.34
CA PRO A 79 8.81 -22.01 2.27
C PRO A 79 7.99 -22.45 1.05
N THR A 80 6.68 -22.56 1.19
CA THR A 80 5.73 -22.92 0.13
C THR A 80 5.12 -21.70 -0.55
N HIS A 81 5.65 -20.51 -0.30
CA HIS A 81 5.12 -19.25 -0.84
C HIS A 81 5.09 -19.26 -2.37
N GLU A 82 3.97 -18.78 -2.92
CA GLU A 82 3.78 -18.54 -4.35
C GLU A 82 3.81 -17.02 -4.63
N GLU A 83 4.68 -16.61 -5.54
CA GLU A 83 4.90 -15.20 -5.90
C GLU A 83 3.57 -14.47 -6.17
N GLY A 84 3.32 -13.39 -5.44
CA GLY A 84 2.11 -12.57 -5.54
C GLY A 84 0.99 -12.94 -4.58
N GLU A 85 1.03 -14.11 -3.96
CA GLU A 85 0.00 -14.57 -3.05
C GLU A 85 0.28 -14.17 -1.58
N ILE A 86 -0.66 -14.36 -0.71
CA ILE A 86 -0.51 -14.34 0.75
C ILE A 86 -1.23 -15.57 1.27
N GLU A 87 -0.49 -16.52 1.76
CA GLU A 87 -1.02 -17.77 2.29
C GLU A 87 -1.60 -17.55 3.69
N TRP A 88 -2.91 -17.22 3.72
CA TRP A 88 -3.66 -17.03 4.94
C TRP A 88 -4.05 -18.37 5.57
N PRO A 89 -3.99 -18.53 6.91
CA PRO A 89 -4.43 -19.76 7.57
C PRO A 89 -5.95 -19.99 7.45
N GLY A 90 -6.72 -18.93 7.24
CA GLY A 90 -8.18 -19.01 7.14
C GLY A 90 -8.79 -19.50 8.46
N ARG A 91 -9.33 -20.73 8.46
CA ARG A 91 -9.88 -21.40 9.65
C ARG A 91 -8.91 -22.40 10.29
N ALA A 92 -7.78 -22.64 9.64
CA ALA A 92 -6.74 -23.51 10.18
C ALA A 92 -5.94 -22.81 11.29
N SER A 93 -5.24 -23.56 12.11
CA SER A 93 -4.25 -22.98 13.03
C SER A 93 -3.11 -22.37 12.20
N PRO A 94 -2.60 -21.18 12.58
CA PRO A 94 -1.46 -20.57 11.93
C PRO A 94 -0.23 -21.48 12.00
N ASP A 95 0.39 -21.73 10.84
CA ASP A 95 1.57 -22.58 10.69
C ASP A 95 2.61 -21.84 9.84
N PRO A 96 3.78 -21.46 10.38
CA PRO A 96 4.82 -20.73 9.68
C PRO A 96 5.44 -21.50 8.50
N ALA A 97 5.24 -22.82 8.42
CA ALA A 97 5.68 -23.62 7.28
C ALA A 97 4.74 -23.50 6.07
N ARG A 98 3.52 -22.97 6.28
CA ARG A 98 2.46 -22.95 5.25
C ARG A 98 1.79 -21.59 5.09
N HIS A 99 1.89 -20.72 6.09
CA HIS A 99 1.15 -19.45 6.13
C HIS A 99 2.07 -18.28 6.46
N PHE A 100 1.70 -17.12 5.97
CA PHE A 100 2.23 -15.88 6.50
C PHE A 100 1.81 -15.73 7.95
N VAL A 101 2.77 -15.51 8.84
CA VAL A 101 2.52 -15.27 10.26
C VAL A 101 3.42 -14.19 10.80
N THR A 102 2.95 -13.48 11.81
CA THR A 102 3.75 -12.50 12.54
C THR A 102 4.58 -13.22 13.58
N ARG A 103 5.88 -13.01 13.58
CA ARG A 103 6.84 -13.67 14.51
C ARG A 103 7.20 -12.79 15.69
N ASP A 104 7.18 -11.48 15.48
CA ASP A 104 7.55 -10.48 16.47
C ASP A 104 7.06 -9.09 16.03
N GLY A 105 7.05 -8.13 16.93
CA GLY A 105 6.72 -6.75 16.62
C GLY A 105 6.49 -5.93 17.88
N ALA A 106 6.67 -4.62 17.77
CA ALA A 106 6.50 -3.70 18.88
C ALA A 106 6.15 -2.28 18.41
N PRO A 107 5.50 -1.48 19.26
CA PRO A 107 5.43 -0.06 19.06
C PRO A 107 6.80 0.58 19.25
N TYR A 108 7.02 1.68 18.56
CA TYR A 108 8.05 2.63 18.93
C TYR A 108 7.46 3.70 19.84
N ALA A 109 8.23 4.16 20.82
CA ALA A 109 7.80 5.22 21.72
C ALA A 109 7.55 6.56 20.98
N GLY A 110 8.04 6.69 19.74
CA GLY A 110 7.81 7.85 18.91
C GLY A 110 8.74 7.88 17.69
N LYS A 111 8.67 8.99 16.98
CA LYS A 111 9.42 9.24 15.73
C LYS A 111 10.91 8.91 15.83
N ARG A 112 11.59 9.35 16.89
CA ARG A 112 13.05 9.17 17.03
C ARG A 112 13.41 7.69 17.01
N GLN A 113 12.76 6.89 17.83
CA GLN A 113 13.03 5.46 17.91
C GLN A 113 12.70 4.74 16.60
N PHE A 114 11.64 5.18 15.89
CA PHE A 114 11.29 4.68 14.57
C PHE A 114 12.42 4.94 13.55
N LEU A 115 12.94 6.16 13.48
CA LEU A 115 14.02 6.55 12.56
C LEU A 115 15.35 5.84 12.90
N ASP A 116 15.65 5.64 14.19
CA ASP A 116 16.78 4.84 14.66
C ASP A 116 16.62 3.36 14.24
N GLY A 117 15.39 2.82 14.33
CA GLY A 117 15.06 1.48 13.85
C GLY A 117 15.27 1.31 12.35
N LEU A 118 14.83 2.28 11.54
CA LEU A 118 15.08 2.30 10.10
C LEU A 118 16.58 2.34 9.79
N THR A 119 17.32 3.16 10.50
CA THR A 119 18.78 3.28 10.32
C THR A 119 19.48 1.96 10.62
N SER A 120 19.07 1.29 11.70
CA SER A 120 19.60 -0.02 12.10
C SER A 120 19.29 -1.14 11.12
N ALA A 121 18.17 -1.03 10.38
CA ALA A 121 17.77 -2.00 9.36
C ALA A 121 18.39 -1.72 7.97
N SER A 122 19.08 -0.60 7.82
CA SER A 122 19.66 -0.19 6.55
C SER A 122 21.12 -0.61 6.43
N GLN A 123 21.61 -0.69 5.20
CA GLN A 123 23.05 -0.84 4.96
C GLN A 123 23.79 0.40 5.45
N PRO A 124 24.98 0.25 6.04
CA PRO A 124 25.77 1.38 6.53
C PRO A 124 25.95 2.48 5.47
N GLY A 125 25.65 3.72 5.85
CA GLY A 125 25.76 4.89 4.97
C GLY A 125 24.64 5.05 3.92
N ARG A 126 23.68 4.13 3.85
CA ARG A 126 22.53 4.23 2.92
C ARG A 126 21.26 4.59 3.66
N LYS A 127 20.61 5.66 3.23
CA LYS A 127 19.30 6.11 3.73
C LYS A 127 18.28 6.08 2.60
N ASP A 128 18.06 4.90 2.03
CA ASP A 128 17.01 4.63 1.05
C ASP A 128 15.86 3.87 1.72
N VAL A 129 14.62 4.27 1.43
CA VAL A 129 13.41 3.65 1.99
C VAL A 129 12.29 3.63 0.96
N VAL A 130 11.49 2.56 0.97
CA VAL A 130 10.20 2.53 0.27
C VAL A 130 9.12 2.94 1.26
N LEU A 131 8.28 3.90 0.89
CA LEU A 131 7.07 4.25 1.64
C LEU A 131 5.86 3.75 0.85
N PHE A 132 5.16 2.76 1.41
CA PHE A 132 3.99 2.14 0.78
C PHE A 132 2.68 2.66 1.39
N VAL A 133 1.73 3.06 0.56
CA VAL A 133 0.41 3.54 0.95
C VAL A 133 -0.66 2.60 0.39
N HIS A 134 -1.38 1.89 1.27
CA HIS A 134 -2.38 0.90 0.86
C HIS A 134 -3.67 1.54 0.31
N GLY A 135 -4.52 0.73 -0.33
CA GLY A 135 -5.76 1.14 -0.96
C GLY A 135 -6.99 1.10 -0.05
N PHE A 136 -8.14 1.22 -0.70
CA PHE A 136 -9.48 1.10 -0.14
C PHE A 136 -9.75 -0.31 0.41
N ASN A 137 -10.62 -0.39 1.43
CA ASN A 137 -11.12 -1.64 1.99
C ASN A 137 -10.01 -2.58 2.50
N VAL A 138 -8.96 -2.02 3.08
CA VAL A 138 -7.80 -2.76 3.59
C VAL A 138 -7.72 -2.65 5.11
N ARG A 139 -7.68 -3.79 5.80
CA ARG A 139 -7.37 -3.86 7.24
C ARG A 139 -5.87 -3.72 7.47
N ASN A 140 -5.49 -3.31 8.68
CA ASN A 140 -4.07 -3.17 9.01
C ASN A 140 -3.26 -4.46 8.77
N ALA A 141 -3.76 -5.61 9.19
CA ALA A 141 -3.13 -6.90 8.96
C ALA A 141 -2.88 -7.21 7.47
N GLU A 142 -3.89 -6.94 6.64
CA GLU A 142 -3.81 -7.15 5.20
C GLU A 142 -2.76 -6.24 4.55
N ALA A 143 -2.64 -5.00 5.01
CA ALA A 143 -1.62 -4.07 4.55
C ALA A 143 -0.20 -4.51 4.96
N VAL A 144 -0.01 -4.92 6.21
CA VAL A 144 1.28 -5.40 6.74
C VAL A 144 1.76 -6.63 5.98
N TYR A 145 0.90 -7.64 5.80
CA TYR A 145 1.28 -8.88 5.10
C TYR A 145 1.51 -8.63 3.60
N ARG A 146 0.74 -7.73 2.97
CA ARG A 146 0.98 -7.33 1.57
C ARG A 146 2.35 -6.66 1.40
N VAL A 147 2.75 -5.81 2.32
CA VAL A 147 4.09 -5.19 2.29
C VAL A 147 5.19 -6.23 2.50
N ALA A 148 4.99 -7.21 3.38
CA ALA A 148 5.94 -8.30 3.58
C ALA A 148 6.08 -9.18 2.32
N GLN A 149 4.94 -9.52 1.67
CA GLN A 149 4.93 -10.24 0.39
C GLN A 149 5.69 -9.46 -0.69
N VAL A 150 5.37 -8.18 -0.87
CA VAL A 150 6.07 -7.31 -1.83
C VAL A 150 7.58 -7.25 -1.52
N ALA A 151 7.95 -7.09 -0.24
CA ALA A 151 9.36 -7.08 0.17
C ALA A 151 10.09 -8.39 -0.18
N HIS A 152 9.39 -9.52 -0.10
CA HIS A 152 9.93 -10.84 -0.47
C HIS A 152 10.04 -10.98 -1.98
N ASP A 153 8.95 -10.82 -2.72
CA ASP A 153 8.88 -11.11 -4.15
C ASP A 153 9.76 -10.17 -5.00
N PHE A 154 9.91 -8.92 -4.56
CA PHE A 154 10.82 -7.97 -5.17
C PHE A 154 12.26 -8.06 -4.61
N ASP A 155 12.53 -9.02 -3.73
CA ASP A 155 13.82 -9.16 -3.06
C ASP A 155 14.36 -7.83 -2.52
N ALA A 156 13.48 -7.08 -1.85
CA ALA A 156 13.80 -5.73 -1.38
C ALA A 156 14.97 -5.74 -0.40
N LYS A 157 16.00 -4.95 -0.71
CA LYS A 157 17.22 -4.82 0.10
C LYS A 157 17.25 -3.54 0.95
N ILE A 158 16.19 -2.76 0.87
CA ILE A 158 16.01 -1.51 1.63
C ILE A 158 14.77 -1.62 2.50
N PRO A 159 14.70 -0.92 3.64
CA PRO A 159 13.54 -0.93 4.50
C PRO A 159 12.27 -0.50 3.78
N ILE A 160 11.14 -1.12 4.13
CA ILE A 160 9.83 -0.70 3.66
C ILE A 160 9.00 -0.19 4.84
N VAL A 161 8.50 1.03 4.72
CA VAL A 161 7.55 1.66 5.64
C VAL A 161 6.16 1.56 5.05
N LEU A 162 5.24 0.96 5.77
CA LEU A 162 3.82 1.03 5.49
C LEU A 162 3.22 2.28 6.14
N TYR A 163 2.61 3.16 5.36
CA TYR A 163 1.66 4.12 5.90
C TYR A 163 0.27 3.51 5.95
N SER A 164 -0.14 3.05 7.13
CA SER A 164 -1.42 2.40 7.36
C SER A 164 -2.47 3.44 7.76
N TRP A 165 -3.19 3.99 6.76
CA TRP A 165 -4.24 4.96 7.00
C TRP A 165 -5.58 4.30 7.40
N ALA A 166 -6.51 5.07 7.99
CA ALA A 166 -7.74 4.57 8.60
C ALA A 166 -8.82 4.16 7.58
N SER A 167 -8.55 3.13 6.77
CA SER A 167 -9.57 2.47 5.95
C SER A 167 -10.51 1.63 6.82
N ALA A 168 -11.80 1.67 6.52
CA ALA A 168 -12.84 0.92 7.24
C ALA A 168 -12.69 -0.60 7.12
N GLY A 169 -11.92 -1.09 6.15
CA GLY A 169 -11.73 -2.52 5.90
C GLY A 169 -13.02 -3.24 5.53
N ARG A 170 -13.97 -2.58 4.89
CA ARG A 170 -15.27 -3.13 4.42
C ARG A 170 -15.74 -2.42 3.16
N VAL A 171 -16.35 -3.15 2.24
CA VAL A 171 -16.80 -2.63 0.94
C VAL A 171 -17.77 -1.46 1.07
N ARG A 172 -18.70 -1.51 2.03
CA ARG A 172 -19.68 -0.42 2.28
C ARG A 172 -19.03 0.84 2.87
N GLY A 173 -17.75 0.80 3.21
CA GLY A 173 -17.00 1.92 3.78
C GLY A 173 -16.40 2.89 2.75
N TYR A 174 -16.78 2.84 1.48
CA TYR A 174 -16.15 3.65 0.44
C TYR A 174 -16.17 5.17 0.73
N VAL A 175 -17.30 5.71 1.14
CA VAL A 175 -17.43 7.14 1.48
C VAL A 175 -16.59 7.46 2.73
N TYR A 176 -16.66 6.61 3.76
CA TYR A 176 -15.82 6.76 4.96
C TYR A 176 -14.33 6.77 4.61
N ASP A 177 -13.90 5.89 3.73
CA ASP A 177 -12.50 5.80 3.31
C ASP A 177 -12.07 7.05 2.53
N ARG A 178 -12.93 7.62 1.70
CA ARG A 178 -12.65 8.91 1.03
C ARG A 178 -12.43 10.05 2.02
N ASP A 179 -13.24 10.13 3.06
CA ASP A 179 -13.03 11.11 4.13
C ASP A 179 -11.75 10.80 4.92
N SER A 180 -11.44 9.51 5.11
CA SER A 180 -10.21 9.09 5.77
C SER A 180 -8.96 9.46 4.97
N VAL A 181 -9.01 9.44 3.63
CA VAL A 181 -7.95 9.97 2.77
C VAL A 181 -7.68 11.43 3.10
N MET A 182 -8.72 12.25 3.14
CA MET A 182 -8.58 13.68 3.45
C MET A 182 -8.05 13.92 4.87
N PHE A 183 -8.49 13.14 5.83
CA PHE A 183 -8.00 13.17 7.21
C PHE A 183 -6.53 12.75 7.33
N SER A 184 -6.12 11.72 6.57
CA SER A 184 -4.82 11.08 6.72
C SER A 184 -3.68 11.76 5.95
N ARG A 185 -3.98 12.72 5.08
CA ARG A 185 -2.98 13.40 4.22
C ARG A 185 -1.92 14.11 5.04
N ASP A 186 -2.31 14.77 6.13
CA ASP A 186 -1.38 15.52 6.98
C ASP A 186 -0.43 14.58 7.74
N GLY A 187 -0.92 13.40 8.13
CA GLY A 187 -0.09 12.33 8.71
C GLY A 187 0.93 11.78 7.71
N LEU A 188 0.52 11.53 6.45
CA LEU A 188 1.45 11.10 5.40
C LEU A 188 2.49 12.19 5.08
N ALA A 189 2.06 13.46 4.98
CA ALA A 189 2.98 14.58 4.79
C ALA A 189 3.97 14.69 5.97
N GLN A 190 3.53 14.43 7.20
CA GLN A 190 4.41 14.41 8.37
C GLN A 190 5.44 13.28 8.29
N VAL A 191 5.05 12.06 7.88
CA VAL A 191 6.01 10.95 7.68
C VAL A 191 7.05 11.30 6.62
N LEU A 192 6.65 11.90 5.50
CA LEU A 192 7.58 12.34 4.46
C LEU A 192 8.56 13.39 5.00
N ARG A 193 8.08 14.38 5.77
CA ARG A 193 8.90 15.40 6.39
C ARG A 193 9.88 14.81 7.39
N ASP A 194 9.44 13.86 8.21
CA ASP A 194 10.29 13.19 9.20
C ASP A 194 11.42 12.40 8.53
N LEU A 195 11.12 11.70 7.45
CA LEU A 195 12.13 10.99 6.65
C LEU A 195 13.09 11.98 5.98
N ALA A 196 12.56 13.01 5.33
CA ALA A 196 13.38 14.02 4.63
C ALA A 196 14.32 14.77 5.59
N SER A 197 13.86 15.13 6.79
CA SER A 197 14.66 15.85 7.80
C SER A 197 15.87 15.07 8.28
N GLU A 198 15.83 13.74 8.20
CA GLU A 198 16.94 12.85 8.55
C GLU A 198 17.75 12.40 7.31
N GLY A 199 17.49 13.00 6.15
CA GLY A 199 18.20 12.74 4.90
C GLY A 199 17.85 11.42 4.22
N TRP A 200 16.68 10.83 4.51
CA TRP A 200 16.20 9.65 3.80
C TRP A 200 15.77 10.00 2.38
N ARG A 201 16.09 9.11 1.46
CA ARG A 201 15.64 9.15 0.06
C ARG A 201 14.46 8.18 -0.07
N VAL A 202 13.30 8.70 -0.45
CA VAL A 202 12.04 7.99 -0.40
C VAL A 202 11.58 7.58 -1.79
N THR A 203 11.34 6.28 -2.01
CA THR A 203 10.54 5.79 -3.13
C THR A 203 9.11 5.61 -2.64
N LEU A 204 8.19 6.42 -3.15
CA LEU A 204 6.81 6.43 -2.70
C LEU A 204 5.94 5.56 -3.62
N VAL A 205 5.34 4.51 -3.05
CA VAL A 205 4.49 3.57 -3.78
C VAL A 205 3.07 3.61 -3.19
N ALA A 206 2.07 3.88 -4.00
CA ALA A 206 0.71 4.00 -3.53
C ALA A 206 -0.27 3.20 -4.40
N HIS A 207 -1.21 2.53 -3.76
CA HIS A 207 -2.19 1.67 -4.44
C HIS A 207 -3.61 2.24 -4.31
N SER A 208 -4.35 2.24 -5.43
CA SER A 208 -5.79 2.52 -5.47
C SER A 208 -6.14 3.89 -4.81
N MET A 209 -7.02 3.92 -3.82
CA MET A 209 -7.38 5.12 -3.05
C MET A 209 -6.18 5.70 -2.25
N GLY A 210 -5.16 4.89 -1.94
CA GLY A 210 -3.90 5.37 -1.38
C GLY A 210 -3.14 6.30 -2.33
N ALA A 211 -3.33 6.14 -3.65
CA ALA A 211 -2.79 7.08 -4.63
C ALA A 211 -3.45 8.47 -4.52
N GLN A 212 -4.76 8.54 -4.26
CA GLN A 212 -5.43 9.81 -4.00
C GLN A 212 -4.87 10.47 -2.73
N LEU A 213 -4.69 9.69 -1.66
CA LEU A 213 -4.06 10.17 -0.42
C LEU A 213 -2.65 10.73 -0.68
N THR A 214 -1.86 10.00 -1.47
CA THR A 214 -0.50 10.42 -1.85
C THR A 214 -0.51 11.75 -2.60
N MET A 215 -1.34 11.89 -3.63
CA MET A 215 -1.43 13.14 -4.40
C MET A 215 -1.86 14.33 -3.54
N GLU A 216 -2.80 14.13 -2.60
CA GLU A 216 -3.18 15.16 -1.63
C GLU A 216 -2.03 15.55 -0.69
N ALA A 217 -1.26 14.58 -0.19
CA ALA A 217 -0.11 14.84 0.68
C ALA A 217 1.01 15.60 -0.05
N LEU A 218 1.33 15.21 -1.29
CA LEU A 218 2.34 15.89 -2.10
C LEU A 218 1.91 17.31 -2.48
N ARG A 219 0.63 17.49 -2.84
CA ARG A 219 0.06 18.81 -3.08
C ARG A 219 0.11 19.69 -1.82
N GLN A 220 -0.21 19.12 -0.66
CA GLN A 220 -0.14 19.83 0.62
C GLN A 220 1.29 20.24 0.96
N ALA A 221 2.27 19.36 0.77
CA ALA A 221 3.69 19.67 0.94
C ALA A 221 4.13 20.84 0.05
N SER A 222 3.71 20.83 -1.24
CA SER A 222 4.01 21.90 -2.18
C SER A 222 3.41 23.23 -1.76
N ILE A 223 2.13 23.26 -1.34
CA ILE A 223 1.44 24.46 -0.88
C ILE A 223 2.09 25.02 0.40
N ALA A 224 2.53 24.15 1.29
CA ALA A 224 3.21 24.52 2.52
C ALA A 224 4.68 24.97 2.31
N GLY A 225 5.19 24.93 1.07
CA GLY A 225 6.59 25.25 0.78
C GLY A 225 7.59 24.19 1.27
N ASP A 226 7.15 22.98 1.57
CA ASP A 226 8.00 21.89 2.05
C ASP A 226 8.74 21.21 0.87
N GLU A 227 9.61 21.99 0.23
CA GLU A 227 10.43 21.48 -0.88
C GLU A 227 11.38 20.36 -0.44
N ALA A 228 11.80 20.33 0.81
CA ALA A 228 12.70 19.31 1.33
C ALA A 228 12.08 17.92 1.23
N SER A 229 10.81 17.76 1.64
CA SER A 229 10.05 16.52 1.49
C SER A 229 9.89 16.10 0.04
N LEU A 230 9.61 17.05 -0.87
CA LEU A 230 9.46 16.75 -2.29
C LEU A 230 10.79 16.36 -2.95
N LYS A 231 11.89 17.02 -2.60
CA LYS A 231 13.26 16.71 -3.09
C LYS A 231 13.81 15.39 -2.55
N ALA A 232 13.31 14.94 -1.39
CA ALA A 232 13.67 13.63 -0.84
C ALA A 232 13.06 12.45 -1.65
N LEU A 233 12.05 12.71 -2.46
CA LEU A 233 11.44 11.68 -3.31
C LEU A 233 12.38 11.28 -4.45
N ARG A 234 12.72 9.99 -4.50
CA ARG A 234 13.53 9.37 -5.57
C ARG A 234 12.64 8.85 -6.70
N GLY A 235 11.37 8.81 -6.51
CA GLY A 235 10.35 8.43 -7.47
C GLY A 235 9.03 8.18 -6.80
N VAL A 236 7.97 8.24 -7.60
CA VAL A 236 6.60 7.95 -7.20
C VAL A 236 6.02 6.90 -8.14
N ALA A 237 5.36 5.90 -7.60
CA ALA A 237 4.61 4.91 -8.37
C ALA A 237 3.16 4.82 -7.87
N LEU A 238 2.21 5.19 -8.70
CA LEU A 238 0.78 5.04 -8.43
C LEU A 238 0.27 3.79 -9.13
N ILE A 239 -0.19 2.80 -8.37
CA ILE A 239 -0.67 1.51 -8.86
C ILE A 239 -2.19 1.52 -8.88
N SER A 240 -2.81 1.30 -10.04
CA SER A 240 -4.27 1.30 -10.22
C SER A 240 -4.97 2.47 -9.52
N PRO A 241 -4.53 3.73 -9.72
CA PRO A 241 -4.98 4.86 -8.92
C PRO A 241 -6.48 5.11 -9.04
N ASP A 242 -7.18 5.09 -7.90
CA ASP A 242 -8.60 5.45 -7.78
C ASP A 242 -8.77 6.96 -7.61
N ILE A 243 -8.39 7.70 -8.64
CA ILE A 243 -8.44 9.17 -8.69
C ILE A 243 -9.27 9.58 -9.91
N ASP A 244 -10.05 10.63 -9.79
CA ASP A 244 -10.66 11.30 -10.93
C ASP A 244 -9.55 11.95 -11.78
N GLU A 245 -9.61 11.81 -13.09
CA GLU A 245 -8.57 12.27 -14.02
C GLU A 245 -8.35 13.78 -13.95
N ASP A 246 -9.43 14.56 -13.88
CA ASP A 246 -9.35 16.02 -13.79
C ASP A 246 -8.73 16.47 -12.46
N VAL A 247 -9.08 15.78 -11.36
CA VAL A 247 -8.48 16.02 -10.04
C VAL A 247 -7.00 15.72 -10.05
N PHE A 248 -6.58 14.59 -10.65
CA PHE A 248 -5.17 14.24 -10.75
C PHE A 248 -4.36 15.30 -11.52
N VAL A 249 -4.85 15.76 -12.65
CA VAL A 249 -4.18 16.80 -13.44
C VAL A 249 -4.02 18.08 -12.63
N GLN A 250 -5.07 18.53 -11.95
CA GLN A 250 -5.02 19.73 -11.11
C GLN A 250 -4.04 19.58 -9.92
N GLN A 251 -3.97 18.41 -9.32
CA GLN A 251 -3.00 18.12 -8.26
C GLN A 251 -1.58 18.13 -8.81
N ALA A 252 -1.32 17.43 -9.93
CA ALA A 252 -0.01 17.34 -10.55
C ALA A 252 0.56 18.71 -10.94
N LEU A 253 -0.27 19.58 -11.51
CA LEU A 253 0.12 20.95 -11.89
C LEU A 253 0.52 21.83 -10.68
N LYS A 254 0.07 21.50 -9.47
CA LYS A 254 0.37 22.25 -8.25
C LYS A 254 1.58 21.73 -7.49
N ILE A 255 2.01 20.50 -7.73
CA ILE A 255 3.16 19.91 -7.05
C ILE A 255 4.46 20.48 -7.65
N LYS A 256 5.22 21.20 -6.83
CA LYS A 256 6.50 21.83 -7.23
C LYS A 256 7.52 21.78 -6.08
N PRO A 257 8.74 21.19 -6.28
CA PRO A 257 9.16 20.48 -7.49
C PRO A 257 8.36 19.20 -7.71
N PHE A 258 8.12 18.85 -8.98
CA PHE A 258 7.45 17.60 -9.30
C PHE A 258 8.43 16.44 -9.15
N PRO A 259 8.09 15.34 -8.44
CA PRO A 259 9.02 14.23 -8.25
C PRO A 259 9.20 13.42 -9.53
N GLU A 260 10.44 13.07 -9.84
CA GLU A 260 10.80 12.25 -11.00
C GLU A 260 11.72 11.10 -10.62
N PRO A 261 11.51 9.88 -11.19
CA PRO A 261 10.45 9.50 -12.11
C PRO A 261 9.08 9.42 -11.43
N PHE A 262 8.01 9.70 -12.18
CA PHE A 262 6.64 9.54 -11.74
C PHE A 262 5.93 8.51 -12.63
N LEU A 263 5.58 7.37 -12.05
CA LEU A 263 4.96 6.24 -12.76
C LEU A 263 3.48 6.15 -12.41
N VAL A 264 2.64 5.96 -13.42
CA VAL A 264 1.21 5.65 -13.27
C VAL A 264 0.94 4.30 -13.92
N LEU A 265 0.69 3.29 -13.11
CA LEU A 265 0.42 1.93 -13.55
C LEU A 265 -1.08 1.75 -13.71
N VAL A 266 -1.52 1.42 -14.91
CA VAL A 266 -2.93 1.34 -15.28
C VAL A 266 -3.30 -0.03 -15.81
N SER A 267 -4.57 -0.41 -15.71
CA SER A 267 -5.11 -1.61 -16.33
C SER A 267 -6.56 -1.36 -16.77
N LYS A 268 -6.81 -1.54 -18.07
CA LYS A 268 -8.17 -1.46 -18.64
C LYS A 268 -9.08 -2.58 -18.15
N MET A 269 -8.48 -3.66 -17.64
CA MET A 269 -9.17 -4.84 -17.13
C MET A 269 -9.51 -4.74 -15.63
N ASP A 270 -9.23 -3.60 -15.00
CA ASP A 270 -9.45 -3.38 -13.56
C ASP A 270 -10.94 -3.24 -13.23
N SER A 271 -11.53 -4.34 -12.78
CA SER A 271 -12.96 -4.38 -12.45
C SER A 271 -13.29 -3.71 -11.10
N ALA A 272 -12.32 -3.52 -10.21
CA ALA A 272 -12.56 -2.83 -8.95
C ALA A 272 -12.72 -1.32 -9.18
N LEU A 273 -11.94 -0.74 -10.10
CA LEU A 273 -12.11 0.65 -10.50
C LEU A 273 -13.43 0.91 -11.24
N SER A 274 -13.97 -0.08 -11.94
CA SER A 274 -15.30 0.02 -12.56
C SER A 274 -16.39 0.21 -11.51
N VAL A 275 -16.30 -0.45 -10.36
CA VAL A 275 -17.22 -0.25 -9.22
C VAL A 275 -17.07 1.15 -8.63
N SER A 276 -15.83 1.62 -8.44
CA SER A 276 -15.55 2.98 -7.96
C SER A 276 -16.09 4.04 -8.93
N ALA A 277 -15.90 3.86 -10.23
CA ALA A 277 -16.41 4.74 -11.28
C ALA A 277 -17.94 4.83 -11.23
N TRP A 278 -18.62 3.70 -11.08
CA TRP A 278 -20.08 3.66 -10.93
C TRP A 278 -20.56 4.40 -9.67
N LEU A 279 -19.90 4.18 -8.52
CA LEU A 279 -20.24 4.85 -7.26
C LEU A 279 -20.05 6.37 -7.32
N THR A 280 -19.09 6.84 -8.12
CA THR A 280 -18.76 8.28 -8.24
C THR A 280 -19.49 8.96 -9.41
N GLY A 281 -20.26 8.22 -10.21
CA GLY A 281 -20.95 8.76 -11.40
C GLY A 281 -20.03 9.17 -12.55
N LYS A 282 -18.76 8.77 -12.51
CA LYS A 282 -17.77 9.01 -13.59
C LYS A 282 -17.47 7.69 -14.30
N PRO A 283 -17.36 7.71 -15.65
CA PRO A 283 -17.15 6.48 -16.42
C PRO A 283 -15.78 5.83 -16.21
N TRP A 284 -14.77 6.63 -15.83
CA TRP A 284 -13.39 6.18 -15.73
C TRP A 284 -12.69 6.74 -14.51
N ARG A 285 -11.67 6.00 -14.06
CA ARG A 285 -10.71 6.44 -13.04
C ARG A 285 -9.31 6.42 -13.66
N LEU A 286 -8.38 7.18 -13.12
CA LEU A 286 -7.02 7.28 -13.64
C LEU A 286 -6.36 5.90 -13.86
N GLY A 287 -6.56 4.96 -12.96
CA GLY A 287 -6.02 3.58 -13.07
C GLY A 287 -6.63 2.74 -14.20
N SER A 288 -7.75 3.17 -14.80
CA SER A 288 -8.41 2.56 -15.96
C SER A 288 -8.56 3.54 -17.12
N ILE A 289 -7.69 4.55 -17.20
CA ILE A 289 -7.75 5.62 -18.20
C ILE A 289 -7.77 5.08 -19.63
N GLN A 290 -8.69 5.59 -20.44
CA GLN A 290 -8.83 5.22 -21.85
C GLN A 290 -8.09 6.19 -22.76
N ASP A 291 -8.21 7.49 -22.50
CA ASP A 291 -7.59 8.55 -23.28
C ASP A 291 -6.37 9.13 -22.53
N LYS A 292 -5.19 8.62 -22.89
CA LYS A 292 -3.91 9.05 -22.28
C LYS A 292 -3.53 10.50 -22.70
N THR A 293 -4.16 11.07 -23.72
CA THR A 293 -3.87 12.46 -24.15
C THR A 293 -4.25 13.49 -23.09
N ARG A 294 -5.20 13.17 -22.21
CA ARG A 294 -5.59 14.00 -21.07
C ARG A 294 -4.46 14.28 -20.07
N LEU A 295 -3.43 13.43 -20.08
CA LEU A 295 -2.25 13.55 -19.24
C LEU A 295 -1.04 14.13 -19.98
N ALA A 296 -1.24 14.54 -21.24
CA ALA A 296 -0.17 15.11 -22.06
C ALA A 296 0.41 16.39 -21.41
N GLY A 297 1.72 16.53 -21.48
CA GLY A 297 2.43 17.67 -20.87
C GLY A 297 2.78 17.51 -19.38
N LEU A 298 2.29 16.45 -18.70
CA LEU A 298 2.77 16.12 -17.36
C LEU A 298 4.03 15.26 -17.45
N PRO A 299 5.03 15.44 -16.56
CA PRO A 299 6.27 14.67 -16.55
C PRO A 299 6.05 13.28 -15.89
N ILE A 300 5.11 12.52 -16.45
CA ILE A 300 4.72 11.19 -15.95
C ILE A 300 4.95 10.11 -17.01
N ARG A 301 5.19 8.89 -16.56
CA ARG A 301 5.25 7.70 -17.42
C ARG A 301 4.09 6.77 -17.09
N ILE A 302 3.28 6.44 -18.09
CA ILE A 302 2.17 5.48 -17.96
C ILE A 302 2.68 4.08 -18.30
N VAL A 303 2.45 3.14 -17.40
CA VAL A 303 2.75 1.71 -17.57
C VAL A 303 1.44 0.95 -17.66
N ASP A 304 1.14 0.39 -18.83
CA ASP A 304 -0.11 -0.35 -19.07
C ASP A 304 0.10 -1.83 -18.73
N LEU A 305 -0.67 -2.33 -17.77
CA LEU A 305 -0.60 -3.71 -17.28
C LEU A 305 -1.76 -4.57 -17.78
N SER A 306 -2.54 -4.10 -18.75
CA SER A 306 -3.75 -4.78 -19.23
C SER A 306 -3.47 -6.18 -19.81
N ASP A 307 -2.31 -6.38 -20.43
CA ASP A 307 -1.93 -7.63 -21.08
C ASP A 307 -1.29 -8.66 -20.13
N PHE A 308 -0.99 -8.26 -18.89
CA PHE A 308 -0.37 -9.17 -17.93
C PHE A 308 -1.36 -10.23 -17.45
N ARG A 309 -0.96 -11.50 -17.57
CA ARG A 309 -1.72 -12.66 -17.09
C ARG A 309 -1.37 -12.96 -15.62
N GLY A 310 -2.28 -13.67 -14.94
CA GLY A 310 -2.12 -13.98 -13.51
C GLY A 310 -2.48 -12.82 -12.59
N GLY A 311 -2.10 -12.94 -11.33
CA GLY A 311 -2.43 -11.99 -10.29
C GLY A 311 -3.89 -12.07 -9.84
N ASP A 312 -4.36 -11.03 -9.16
CA ASP A 312 -5.69 -11.00 -8.59
C ASP A 312 -6.82 -11.06 -9.65
N ARG A 313 -7.94 -11.70 -9.30
CA ARG A 313 -9.11 -11.86 -10.19
C ARG A 313 -9.69 -10.55 -10.70
N ARG A 314 -9.55 -9.47 -9.95
CA ARG A 314 -10.08 -8.14 -10.30
C ARG A 314 -9.12 -7.30 -11.12
N LYS A 315 -7.90 -7.78 -11.33
CA LYS A 315 -6.83 -7.05 -12.01
C LYS A 315 -6.51 -5.67 -11.38
N HIS A 316 -6.79 -5.53 -10.10
CA HIS A 316 -6.63 -4.28 -9.36
C HIS A 316 -5.24 -4.12 -8.71
N ILE A 317 -4.65 -5.23 -8.28
CA ILE A 317 -3.30 -5.24 -7.71
C ILE A 317 -2.30 -6.04 -8.55
N THR A 318 -2.56 -6.17 -9.85
CA THR A 318 -1.75 -6.94 -10.80
C THR A 318 -0.26 -6.61 -10.72
N ALA A 319 0.10 -5.34 -10.54
CA ALA A 319 1.49 -4.91 -10.39
C ALA A 319 2.22 -5.58 -9.19
N LEU A 320 1.48 -5.99 -8.17
CA LEU A 320 2.00 -6.56 -6.92
C LEU A 320 1.75 -8.07 -6.79
N THR A 321 0.94 -8.66 -7.68
CA THR A 321 0.46 -10.05 -7.56
C THR A 321 0.68 -10.88 -8.81
N ALA A 322 0.95 -10.28 -9.97
CA ALA A 322 1.27 -11.02 -11.18
C ALA A 322 2.79 -11.20 -11.30
N PRO A 323 3.32 -12.42 -11.27
CA PRO A 323 4.76 -12.66 -11.33
C PRO A 323 5.46 -12.00 -12.53
N GLU A 324 4.80 -11.97 -13.69
CA GLU A 324 5.33 -11.28 -14.87
C GLU A 324 5.41 -9.75 -14.68
N ALA A 325 4.39 -9.14 -14.06
CA ALA A 325 4.39 -7.71 -13.78
C ALA A 325 5.47 -7.35 -12.75
N ILE A 326 5.62 -8.14 -11.70
CA ILE A 326 6.68 -8.00 -10.69
C ILE A 326 8.06 -8.00 -11.37
N LYS A 327 8.33 -8.96 -12.25
CA LYS A 327 9.62 -9.05 -12.99
C LYS A 327 9.88 -7.85 -13.90
N VAL A 328 8.83 -7.32 -14.53
CA VAL A 328 8.96 -6.11 -15.38
C VAL A 328 9.27 -4.88 -14.53
N LEU A 329 8.55 -4.68 -13.44
CA LEU A 329 8.78 -3.55 -12.54
C LEU A 329 10.17 -3.58 -11.91
N TYR A 330 10.63 -4.76 -11.49
CA TYR A 330 11.98 -4.95 -10.98
C TYR A 330 13.06 -4.59 -12.01
N ARG A 331 12.88 -4.95 -13.29
CA ARG A 331 13.79 -4.54 -14.36
C ARG A 331 13.77 -3.03 -14.59
N MET A 332 12.60 -2.42 -14.60
CA MET A 332 12.45 -0.96 -14.77
C MET A 332 13.13 -0.21 -13.62
N GLU A 333 12.98 -0.67 -12.38
CA GLU A 333 13.66 -0.07 -11.22
C GLU A 333 15.19 -0.11 -11.39
N ARG A 334 15.75 -1.25 -11.80
CA ARG A 334 17.17 -1.41 -12.03
C ARG A 334 17.69 -0.54 -13.19
N GLU A 335 16.91 -0.37 -14.26
CA GLU A 335 17.28 0.50 -15.38
C GLU A 335 17.31 1.96 -14.95
N LEU A 336 16.30 2.41 -14.20
CA LEU A 336 16.24 3.76 -13.64
C LEU A 336 17.38 4.02 -12.64
N ALA A 337 17.78 3.01 -11.87
CA ALA A 337 18.91 3.12 -10.96
C ALA A 337 20.27 3.23 -11.67
N ARG A 338 20.42 2.67 -12.87
CA ARG A 338 21.66 2.75 -13.68
C ARG A 338 21.82 4.07 -14.43
N GLN A 339 20.73 4.80 -14.68
CA GLN A 339 20.74 6.08 -15.39
C GLN A 339 21.05 7.28 -14.46
N ARG A 340 21.27 7.03 -13.20
CA ARG A 340 21.62 8.00 -12.14
C ARG A 340 23.02 7.79 -11.61
#